data_1aeb86d038cd9ea6d3ffbbee830bb705
#
_entry.id   1aeb86d038cd9ea6d3ffbbee830bb705
#
_cell.length_a   1.000
_cell.length_b   1.000
_cell.length_c   1.000
_cell.angle_alpha   90.00
_cell.angle_beta   90.00
_cell.angle_gamma   90.00
#
_symmetry.space_group_name_H-M   'P 1'
#
loop_
_entity.id
_entity.type
_entity.pdbx_description
1 polymer ?
#
loop_
_entity_poly.entity_id
_entity_poly.type
_entity_poly.pdbx_seq_one_letter_code
_entity_poly.pdbx_strand_id
1 'polypeptide(L)'
;ADTLYVPATQLDMVSKYIGAGEDRPVKLSKMGGTEWARTKSRAKAAARSMAKELTALYAARSRTKGHAFAPDSPWQTEFEEHFGYPETDDQLRCIQEIKTDMEKPVPMDRLLCGDVGYGKTEVALRAVMKCVLDGRQAAILVPTTVLAQQHYQTAVQRFYGFPVEIRMLSRFCTQSQVRQTLADMRTGKCDLVIGTHKLLQKNIEFKNLGLLIVDEEQRFGVAHKEHIKEMSRAVDVLTLSATPIPRTLNMALSGIRDMSTIEEPPQDRIPVQTFVMEHDWNVLCDAMRRELQRGGQVFYLHNRIENIERTALRISKMLDGAVVDVAHGQMNEEQLSTVMERMVAGETQILVCTTIIETGIDMP
;
A
#
# COMPACT_ATOMS: atom_id res chain seq x y z
N ALA A 1 2.31 -15.29 42.56
CA ALA A 1 3.10 -14.80 41.41
C ALA A 1 4.00 -15.95 40.99
N ASP A 2 4.00 -16.27 39.69
CA ASP A 2 4.87 -17.31 39.15
C ASP A 2 6.24 -16.70 38.84
N THR A 3 7.33 -17.43 39.09
CA THR A 3 8.69 -16.98 38.82
C THR A 3 9.30 -17.88 37.75
N LEU A 4 9.81 -17.29 36.70
CA LEU A 4 10.53 -17.96 35.63
C LEU A 4 12.02 -17.63 35.72
N TYR A 5 12.86 -18.64 35.80
CA TYR A 5 14.32 -18.48 35.73
C TYR A 5 14.76 -18.63 34.29
N VAL A 6 15.35 -17.56 33.74
CA VAL A 6 15.88 -17.55 32.37
C VAL A 6 17.41 -17.54 32.46
N PRO A 7 18.11 -18.47 31.78
CA PRO A 7 19.57 -18.47 31.73
C PRO A 7 20.06 -17.16 31.09
N ALA A 8 21.18 -16.59 31.55
CA ALA A 8 21.75 -15.38 31.04
C ALA A 8 22.04 -15.44 29.52
N THR A 9 22.30 -16.63 29.00
CA THR A 9 22.54 -16.90 27.57
C THR A 9 21.27 -16.86 26.71
N GLN A 10 20.08 -16.72 27.31
CA GLN A 10 18.77 -16.68 26.62
C GLN A 10 18.02 -15.37 26.91
N LEU A 11 18.70 -14.34 27.38
CA LEU A 11 18.09 -13.02 27.63
C LEU A 11 17.54 -12.36 26.38
N ASP A 12 18.10 -12.65 25.22
CA ASP A 12 17.64 -12.24 23.89
C ASP A 12 16.22 -12.77 23.56
N MET A 13 15.81 -13.88 24.20
CA MET A 13 14.46 -14.44 24.05
C MET A 13 13.41 -13.77 24.96
N VAL A 14 13.83 -12.85 25.84
CA VAL A 14 12.94 -12.12 26.75
C VAL A 14 12.66 -10.73 26.18
N SER A 15 11.41 -10.47 25.86
CA SER A 15 10.97 -9.16 25.41
C SER A 15 9.87 -8.59 26.29
N LYS A 16 9.77 -7.26 26.34
CA LYS A 16 8.68 -6.58 27.03
C LYS A 16 7.36 -6.97 26.36
N TYR A 17 6.39 -7.43 27.17
CA TYR A 17 5.06 -7.72 26.64
C TYR A 17 4.38 -6.42 26.20
N ILE A 18 4.02 -6.33 24.93
CA ILE A 18 3.26 -5.22 24.34
C ILE A 18 1.81 -5.69 24.23
N GLY A 19 0.95 -5.21 25.16
CA GLY A 19 -0.49 -5.52 25.16
C GLY A 19 -1.23 -4.68 24.11
N ALA A 20 -2.48 -5.01 23.87
CA ALA A 20 -3.36 -4.33 22.92
C ALA A 20 -3.87 -2.96 23.43
N GLY A 21 -2.98 -2.01 23.78
CA GLY A 21 -3.28 -0.65 24.22
C GLY A 21 -3.09 -0.42 25.71
N GLU A 22 -2.80 0.84 26.07
CA GLU A 22 -2.49 1.26 27.45
C GLU A 22 -3.68 1.16 28.43
N ASP A 23 -4.93 1.07 27.94
CA ASP A 23 -6.15 1.14 28.75
C ASP A 23 -6.81 -0.21 29.08
N ARG A 24 -6.23 -1.34 28.67
CA ARG A 24 -6.81 -2.65 29.01
C ARG A 24 -5.90 -3.43 29.94
N PRO A 25 -6.42 -3.90 31.11
CA PRO A 25 -5.64 -4.73 32.03
C PRO A 25 -5.20 -6.01 31.31
N VAL A 26 -3.89 -6.22 31.25
CA VAL A 26 -3.30 -7.40 30.63
C VAL A 26 -3.65 -8.63 31.46
N LYS A 27 -4.42 -9.55 30.89
CA LYS A 27 -4.73 -10.82 31.54
C LYS A 27 -3.54 -11.79 31.37
N LEU A 28 -2.71 -11.89 32.39
CA LEU A 28 -1.58 -12.83 32.41
C LEU A 28 -2.06 -14.26 32.60
N SER A 29 -1.55 -15.18 31.79
CA SER A 29 -1.78 -16.62 31.96
C SER A 29 -0.84 -17.20 33.05
N LYS A 30 -1.34 -18.06 33.93
CA LYS A 30 -0.50 -18.77 34.88
C LYS A 30 0.40 -19.77 34.18
N MET A 31 1.69 -19.85 34.62
CA MET A 31 2.61 -20.87 34.13
C MET A 31 2.13 -22.27 34.54
N GLY A 32 2.21 -23.24 33.63
CA GLY A 32 1.68 -24.59 33.84
C GLY A 32 0.15 -24.71 33.79
N GLY A 33 -0.59 -23.60 33.58
CA GLY A 33 -2.05 -23.63 33.51
C GLY A 33 -2.57 -24.05 32.12
N THR A 34 -3.82 -24.56 32.13
CA THR A 34 -4.49 -25.01 30.89
C THR A 34 -4.93 -23.87 29.98
N GLU A 35 -4.99 -22.62 30.46
CA GLU A 35 -5.42 -21.44 29.68
C GLU A 35 -4.48 -21.16 28.51
N TRP A 36 -3.17 -21.15 28.74
CA TRP A 36 -2.19 -20.94 27.68
C TRP A 36 -2.22 -22.05 26.63
N ALA A 37 -2.31 -23.33 27.09
CA ALA A 37 -2.44 -24.46 26.19
C ALA A 37 -3.70 -24.36 25.30
N ARG A 38 -4.84 -23.93 25.88
CA ARG A 38 -6.09 -23.68 25.14
C ARG A 38 -5.95 -22.53 24.14
N THR A 39 -5.32 -21.41 24.52
CA THR A 39 -5.09 -20.25 23.63
C THR A 39 -4.19 -20.65 22.48
N LYS A 40 -3.08 -21.35 22.75
CA LYS A 40 -2.18 -21.88 21.72
C LYS A 40 -2.88 -22.88 20.80
N SER A 41 -3.71 -23.77 21.34
CA SER A 41 -4.49 -24.73 20.54
C SER A 41 -5.52 -24.04 19.65
N ARG A 42 -6.25 -23.02 20.17
CA ARG A 42 -7.18 -22.20 19.38
C ARG A 42 -6.48 -21.45 18.25
N ALA A 43 -5.35 -20.79 18.55
CA ALA A 43 -4.56 -20.10 17.55
C ALA A 43 -4.06 -21.04 16.44
N LYS A 44 -3.57 -22.24 16.84
CA LYS A 44 -3.13 -23.28 15.91
C LYS A 44 -4.28 -23.83 15.06
N ALA A 45 -5.47 -24.02 15.65
CA ALA A 45 -6.67 -24.46 14.92
C ALA A 45 -7.14 -23.40 13.95
N ALA A 46 -7.18 -22.12 14.35
CA ALA A 46 -7.53 -21.00 13.48
C ALA A 46 -6.55 -20.87 12.30
N ALA A 47 -5.24 -20.96 12.56
CA ALA A 47 -4.23 -20.93 11.50
C ALA A 47 -4.37 -22.10 10.51
N ARG A 48 -4.69 -23.32 11.00
CA ARG A 48 -4.95 -24.48 10.14
C ARG A 48 -6.23 -24.32 9.30
N SER A 49 -7.30 -23.76 9.88
CA SER A 49 -8.53 -23.48 9.15
C SER A 49 -8.27 -22.47 8.04
N MET A 50 -7.59 -21.37 8.35
CA MET A 50 -7.20 -20.36 7.36
C MET A 50 -6.34 -20.95 6.22
N ALA A 51 -5.33 -21.75 6.55
CA ALA A 51 -4.48 -22.41 5.56
C ALA A 51 -5.30 -23.35 4.65
N LYS A 52 -6.24 -24.10 5.21
CA LYS A 52 -7.12 -24.99 4.43
C LYS A 52 -8.05 -24.21 3.50
N GLU A 53 -8.64 -23.12 3.99
CA GLU A 53 -9.50 -22.25 3.18
C GLU A 53 -8.71 -21.58 2.05
N LEU A 54 -7.51 -21.07 2.33
CA LEU A 54 -6.61 -20.52 1.31
C LEU A 54 -6.25 -21.57 0.28
N THR A 55 -5.80 -22.76 0.69
CA THR A 55 -5.45 -23.84 -0.24
C THR A 55 -6.64 -24.22 -1.15
N ALA A 56 -7.84 -24.30 -0.59
CA ALA A 56 -9.04 -24.59 -1.37
C ALA A 56 -9.37 -23.47 -2.38
N LEU A 57 -9.19 -22.21 -1.97
CA LEU A 57 -9.38 -21.03 -2.83
C LEU A 57 -8.41 -21.06 -4.02
N TYR A 58 -7.12 -21.28 -3.75
CA TYR A 58 -6.09 -21.33 -4.80
C TYR A 58 -6.28 -22.53 -5.73
N ALA A 59 -6.65 -23.69 -5.18
CA ALA A 59 -6.98 -24.87 -5.99
C ALA A 59 -8.21 -24.64 -6.88
N ALA A 60 -9.19 -23.88 -6.43
CA ALA A 60 -10.33 -23.48 -7.25
C ALA A 60 -9.89 -22.50 -8.35
N ARG A 61 -9.05 -21.51 -8.01
CA ARG A 61 -8.56 -20.49 -8.94
C ARG A 61 -7.68 -21.10 -10.04
N SER A 62 -6.79 -22.03 -9.72
CA SER A 62 -5.94 -22.74 -10.69
C SER A 62 -6.72 -23.57 -11.71
N ARG A 63 -7.98 -23.90 -11.42
CA ARG A 63 -8.89 -24.58 -12.35
C ARG A 63 -9.78 -23.62 -13.13
N THR A 64 -9.79 -22.34 -12.79
CA THR A 64 -10.59 -21.32 -13.47
C THR A 64 -9.88 -20.94 -14.76
N LYS A 65 -10.61 -20.87 -15.86
CA LYS A 65 -10.08 -20.39 -17.12
C LYS A 65 -9.94 -18.87 -17.06
N GLY A 66 -8.72 -18.37 -17.15
CA GLY A 66 -8.38 -16.96 -17.25
C GLY A 66 -8.26 -16.49 -18.70
N HIS A 67 -7.85 -15.23 -18.85
CA HIS A 67 -7.46 -14.67 -20.14
C HIS A 67 -5.94 -14.77 -20.27
N ALA A 68 -5.45 -15.34 -21.35
CA ALA A 68 -4.05 -15.32 -21.70
C ALA A 68 -3.77 -14.07 -22.53
N PHE A 69 -3.05 -13.11 -21.97
CA PHE A 69 -2.66 -11.88 -22.67
C PHE A 69 -1.67 -12.17 -23.78
N ALA A 70 -1.73 -11.38 -24.86
CA ALA A 70 -0.81 -11.51 -25.98
C ALA A 70 0.65 -11.19 -25.55
N PRO A 71 1.66 -11.72 -26.24
CA PRO A 71 3.06 -11.29 -26.09
C PRO A 71 3.20 -9.78 -26.29
N ASP A 72 4.30 -9.23 -25.79
CA ASP A 72 4.56 -7.79 -25.87
C ASP A 72 4.56 -7.28 -27.30
N SER A 73 3.84 -6.20 -27.52
CA SER A 73 3.81 -5.46 -28.79
C SER A 73 4.88 -4.36 -28.82
N PRO A 74 5.21 -3.78 -29.98
CA PRO A 74 6.11 -2.63 -30.05
C PRO A 74 5.71 -1.46 -29.15
N TRP A 75 4.41 -1.24 -28.95
CA TRP A 75 3.89 -0.20 -28.03
C TRP A 75 4.22 -0.49 -26.56
N GLN A 76 4.29 -1.75 -26.17
CA GLN A 76 4.73 -2.11 -24.82
C GLN A 76 6.23 -1.77 -24.64
N THR A 77 7.06 -2.11 -25.63
CA THR A 77 8.49 -1.78 -25.60
C THR A 77 8.71 -0.26 -25.56
N GLU A 78 8.01 0.48 -26.41
CA GLU A 78 8.08 1.94 -26.42
C GLU A 78 7.65 2.55 -25.08
N PHE A 79 6.58 2.04 -24.47
CA PHE A 79 6.15 2.46 -23.13
C PHE A 79 7.24 2.20 -22.08
N GLU A 80 7.91 1.07 -22.12
CA GLU A 80 8.97 0.72 -21.17
C GLU A 80 10.22 1.58 -21.37
N GLU A 81 10.62 1.84 -22.61
CA GLU A 81 11.76 2.71 -22.95
C GLU A 81 11.55 4.17 -22.53
N HIS A 82 10.30 4.63 -22.42
CA HIS A 82 9.97 5.98 -21.91
C HIS A 82 10.11 6.11 -20.38
N PHE A 83 10.57 5.07 -19.69
CA PHE A 83 10.87 5.17 -18.27
C PHE A 83 12.20 5.91 -18.08
N GLY A 84 12.16 7.05 -17.39
CA GLY A 84 13.28 7.99 -17.28
C GLY A 84 14.39 7.57 -16.30
N TYR A 85 14.30 6.37 -15.72
CA TYR A 85 15.26 5.88 -14.71
C TYR A 85 15.80 4.51 -15.12
N PRO A 86 17.05 4.19 -14.75
CA PRO A 86 17.58 2.85 -14.93
C PRO A 86 16.87 1.86 -14.01
N GLU A 87 16.39 0.76 -14.57
CA GLU A 87 15.80 -0.32 -13.80
C GLU A 87 16.87 -1.12 -13.04
N THR A 88 16.49 -1.62 -11.87
CA THR A 88 17.31 -2.62 -11.16
C THR A 88 17.07 -4.02 -11.74
N ASP A 89 18.03 -4.94 -11.55
CA ASP A 89 17.87 -6.33 -11.99
C ASP A 89 16.63 -6.99 -11.37
N ASP A 90 16.32 -6.67 -10.13
CA ASP A 90 15.12 -7.16 -9.44
C ASP A 90 13.83 -6.63 -10.06
N GLN A 91 13.78 -5.36 -10.46
CA GLN A 91 12.63 -4.79 -11.16
C GLN A 91 12.39 -5.50 -12.50
N LEU A 92 13.44 -5.69 -13.30
CA LEU A 92 13.36 -6.38 -14.60
C LEU A 92 12.89 -7.83 -14.43
N ARG A 93 13.43 -8.54 -13.46
CA ARG A 93 13.00 -9.91 -13.12
C ARG A 93 11.52 -9.95 -12.74
N CYS A 94 11.07 -9.06 -11.84
CA CYS A 94 9.68 -9.00 -11.39
C CYS A 94 8.73 -8.68 -12.56
N ILE A 95 9.10 -7.76 -13.45
CA ILE A 95 8.32 -7.42 -14.65
C ILE A 95 8.17 -8.66 -15.54
N GLN A 96 9.25 -9.39 -15.78
CA GLN A 96 9.22 -10.59 -16.62
C GLN A 96 8.38 -11.71 -15.99
N GLU A 97 8.45 -11.91 -14.68
CA GLU A 97 7.63 -12.88 -13.96
C GLU A 97 6.14 -12.55 -14.07
N ILE A 98 5.75 -11.29 -13.90
CA ILE A 98 4.37 -10.82 -14.01
C ILE A 98 3.85 -11.01 -15.44
N LYS A 99 4.62 -10.58 -16.47
CA LYS A 99 4.24 -10.74 -17.86
C LYS A 99 4.05 -12.21 -18.24
N THR A 100 4.95 -13.08 -17.77
CA THR A 100 4.87 -14.53 -18.00
C THR A 100 3.61 -15.13 -17.38
N ASP A 101 3.21 -14.68 -16.20
CA ASP A 101 1.97 -15.14 -15.59
C ASP A 101 0.74 -14.62 -16.32
N MET A 102 0.71 -13.37 -16.75
CA MET A 102 -0.39 -12.80 -17.55
C MET A 102 -0.60 -13.53 -18.89
N GLU A 103 0.44 -14.11 -19.45
CA GLU A 103 0.36 -14.88 -20.71
C GLU A 103 -0.16 -16.32 -20.54
N LYS A 104 -0.37 -16.76 -19.29
CA LYS A 104 -0.95 -18.09 -19.00
C LYS A 104 -2.49 -18.07 -19.11
N PRO A 105 -3.12 -19.20 -19.48
CA PRO A 105 -4.58 -19.30 -19.55
C PRO A 105 -5.26 -19.49 -18.17
N VAL A 106 -4.57 -19.13 -17.09
CA VAL A 106 -5.03 -19.21 -15.70
C VAL A 106 -4.88 -17.84 -15.06
N PRO A 107 -5.87 -17.34 -14.29
CA PRO A 107 -5.78 -16.03 -13.71
C PRO A 107 -4.56 -15.90 -12.79
N MET A 108 -3.73 -14.91 -13.02
CA MET A 108 -2.58 -14.59 -12.16
C MET A 108 -3.06 -14.20 -10.76
N ASP A 109 -2.36 -14.63 -9.73
CA ASP A 109 -2.45 -14.11 -8.36
C ASP A 109 -1.05 -13.96 -7.78
N ARG A 110 -0.47 -12.79 -7.99
CA ARG A 110 0.93 -12.54 -7.62
C ARG A 110 1.03 -11.41 -6.61
N LEU A 111 1.90 -11.59 -5.63
CA LEU A 111 2.26 -10.58 -4.65
C LEU A 111 3.63 -9.98 -5.03
N LEU A 112 3.67 -8.68 -5.25
CA LEU A 112 4.90 -7.91 -5.46
C LEU A 112 5.28 -7.21 -4.16
N CYS A 113 6.36 -7.65 -3.54
CA CYS A 113 6.93 -7.08 -2.34
C CYS A 113 8.15 -6.21 -2.67
N GLY A 114 8.29 -5.10 -1.97
CA GLY A 114 9.46 -4.23 -2.06
C GLY A 114 9.25 -3.02 -1.17
N ASP A 115 10.31 -2.43 -0.66
CA ASP A 115 10.21 -1.26 0.21
C ASP A 115 9.60 -0.05 -0.54
N VAL A 116 9.22 0.98 0.21
CA VAL A 116 8.72 2.24 -0.37
C VAL A 116 9.80 2.86 -1.26
N GLY A 117 9.42 3.30 -2.47
CA GLY A 117 10.36 3.88 -3.43
C GLY A 117 11.16 2.86 -4.26
N TYR A 118 10.88 1.54 -4.15
CA TYR A 118 11.56 0.50 -4.96
C TYR A 118 10.96 0.29 -6.35
N GLY A 119 10.07 1.18 -6.80
CA GLY A 119 9.51 1.14 -8.15
C GLY A 119 8.37 0.16 -8.37
N LYS A 120 7.71 -0.35 -7.30
CA LYS A 120 6.54 -1.24 -7.42
C LYS A 120 5.45 -0.69 -8.34
N THR A 121 5.22 0.62 -8.28
CA THR A 121 4.21 1.30 -9.10
C THR A 121 4.55 1.23 -10.58
N GLU A 122 5.82 1.42 -10.97
CA GLU A 122 6.25 1.29 -12.37
C GLU A 122 6.04 -0.15 -12.87
N VAL A 123 6.44 -1.14 -12.08
CA VAL A 123 6.19 -2.57 -12.42
C VAL A 123 4.71 -2.83 -12.64
N ALA A 124 3.85 -2.28 -11.79
CA ALA A 124 2.39 -2.41 -11.91
C ALA A 124 1.85 -1.69 -13.17
N LEU A 125 2.35 -0.50 -13.51
CA LEU A 125 1.90 0.24 -14.69
C LEU A 125 2.31 -0.45 -16.00
N ARG A 126 3.43 -1.18 -16.04
CA ARG A 126 3.80 -2.04 -17.19
C ARG A 126 2.81 -3.21 -17.39
N ALA A 127 2.33 -3.79 -16.30
CA ALA A 127 1.26 -4.78 -16.37
C ALA A 127 -0.08 -4.17 -16.83
N VAL A 128 -0.38 -2.93 -16.40
CA VAL A 128 -1.56 -2.19 -16.90
C VAL A 128 -1.45 -1.96 -18.40
N MET A 129 -0.30 -1.50 -18.90
CA MET A 129 -0.10 -1.27 -20.33
C MET A 129 -0.36 -2.56 -21.14
N LYS A 130 0.20 -3.68 -20.71
CA LYS A 130 -0.03 -4.99 -21.33
C LYS A 130 -1.52 -5.37 -21.35
N CYS A 131 -2.24 -5.11 -20.26
CA CYS A 131 -3.67 -5.36 -20.16
C CYS A 131 -4.48 -4.49 -21.13
N VAL A 132 -4.17 -3.20 -21.21
CA VAL A 132 -4.87 -2.23 -22.07
C VAL A 132 -4.61 -2.50 -23.54
N LEU A 133 -3.37 -2.84 -23.91
CA LEU A 133 -3.01 -3.18 -25.30
C LEU A 133 -3.76 -4.42 -25.81
N ASP A 134 -4.19 -5.29 -24.92
CA ASP A 134 -5.02 -6.46 -25.26
C ASP A 134 -6.54 -6.15 -25.23
N GLY A 135 -6.90 -4.86 -25.17
CA GLY A 135 -8.27 -4.36 -25.21
C GLY A 135 -9.07 -4.64 -23.92
N ARG A 136 -8.39 -4.84 -22.79
CA ARG A 136 -9.02 -5.08 -21.50
C ARG A 136 -8.83 -3.91 -20.54
N GLN A 137 -9.73 -3.81 -19.59
CA GLN A 137 -9.69 -2.77 -18.55
C GLN A 137 -8.83 -3.21 -17.36
N ALA A 138 -8.14 -2.24 -16.78
CA ALA A 138 -7.39 -2.42 -15.54
C ALA A 138 -7.98 -1.56 -14.42
N ALA A 139 -7.86 -2.03 -13.18
CA ALA A 139 -8.25 -1.30 -11.99
C ALA A 139 -7.12 -1.29 -10.96
N ILE A 140 -6.86 -0.13 -10.34
CA ILE A 140 -5.94 0.01 -9.21
C ILE A 140 -6.76 0.39 -7.97
N LEU A 141 -6.78 -0.49 -7.00
CA LEU A 141 -7.45 -0.32 -5.72
C LEU A 141 -6.44 0.10 -4.66
N VAL A 142 -6.68 1.24 -4.03
CA VAL A 142 -5.81 1.81 -2.99
C VAL A 142 -6.59 2.10 -1.71
N PRO A 143 -5.94 2.09 -0.52
CA PRO A 143 -6.65 2.22 0.76
C PRO A 143 -7.14 3.64 1.05
N THR A 144 -6.47 4.68 0.55
CA THR A 144 -6.79 6.08 0.89
C THR A 144 -7.03 6.95 -0.36
N THR A 145 -7.75 8.06 -0.16
CA THR A 145 -8.02 9.02 -1.24
C THR A 145 -6.76 9.75 -1.70
N VAL A 146 -5.83 9.99 -0.79
CA VAL A 146 -4.53 10.62 -1.12
C VAL A 146 -3.72 9.72 -2.04
N LEU A 147 -3.63 8.43 -1.71
CA LEU A 147 -2.95 7.46 -2.59
C LEU A 147 -3.65 7.32 -3.95
N ALA A 148 -5.00 7.39 -3.98
CA ALA A 148 -5.72 7.38 -5.25
C ALA A 148 -5.34 8.57 -6.14
N GLN A 149 -5.22 9.76 -5.55
CA GLN A 149 -4.79 10.96 -6.26
C GLN A 149 -3.36 10.85 -6.78
N GLN A 150 -2.42 10.36 -5.95
CA GLN A 150 -1.03 10.18 -6.34
C GLN A 150 -0.87 9.14 -7.46
N HIS A 151 -1.47 7.97 -7.31
CA HIS A 151 -1.44 6.95 -8.38
C HIS A 151 -2.09 7.45 -9.66
N TYR A 152 -3.15 8.26 -9.56
CA TYR A 152 -3.79 8.87 -10.72
C TYR A 152 -2.84 9.84 -11.43
N GLN A 153 -2.20 10.75 -10.71
CA GLN A 153 -1.25 11.70 -11.27
C GLN A 153 -0.05 10.99 -11.90
N THR A 154 0.53 10.03 -11.19
CA THR A 154 1.64 9.21 -11.71
C THR A 154 1.24 8.47 -12.98
N ALA A 155 0.05 7.85 -13.01
CA ALA A 155 -0.43 7.16 -14.18
C ALA A 155 -0.67 8.12 -15.36
N VAL A 156 -1.30 9.28 -15.14
CA VAL A 156 -1.51 10.29 -16.19
C VAL A 156 -0.18 10.76 -16.79
N GLN A 157 0.82 11.00 -15.97
CA GLN A 157 2.17 11.38 -16.44
C GLN A 157 2.83 10.25 -17.21
N ARG A 158 2.76 9.04 -16.69
CA ARG A 158 3.44 7.87 -17.26
C ARG A 158 2.84 7.41 -18.58
N PHE A 159 1.52 7.52 -18.72
CA PHE A 159 0.80 7.20 -19.96
C PHE A 159 0.67 8.39 -20.93
N TYR A 160 1.31 9.51 -20.62
CA TYR A 160 1.28 10.66 -21.52
C TYR A 160 1.85 10.29 -22.90
N GLY A 161 1.09 10.60 -23.97
CA GLY A 161 1.44 10.24 -25.34
C GLY A 161 0.89 8.87 -25.80
N PHE A 162 0.34 8.08 -24.91
CA PHE A 162 -0.33 6.81 -25.25
C PHE A 162 -1.86 6.97 -25.19
N PRO A 163 -2.63 6.30 -26.06
CA PRO A 163 -4.08 6.41 -26.11
C PRO A 163 -4.75 5.57 -25.01
N VAL A 164 -4.48 5.92 -23.75
CA VAL A 164 -5.02 5.24 -22.56
C VAL A 164 -5.90 6.20 -21.78
N GLU A 165 -7.19 5.86 -21.66
CA GLU A 165 -8.17 6.65 -20.92
C GLU A 165 -8.18 6.28 -19.45
N ILE A 166 -7.70 7.20 -18.60
CA ILE A 166 -7.54 7.02 -17.17
C ILE A 166 -8.64 7.78 -16.42
N ARG A 167 -9.28 7.12 -15.47
CA ARG A 167 -10.31 7.72 -14.61
C ARG A 167 -9.96 7.48 -13.13
N MET A 168 -10.45 8.39 -12.29
CA MET A 168 -10.35 8.25 -10.83
C MET A 168 -11.74 8.07 -10.22
N LEU A 169 -11.85 7.19 -9.23
CA LEU A 169 -13.06 6.96 -8.45
C LEU A 169 -12.74 7.04 -6.96
N SER A 170 -12.78 8.24 -6.40
CA SER A 170 -12.50 8.50 -5.00
C SER A 170 -13.53 9.46 -4.41
N ARG A 171 -13.39 9.82 -3.15
CA ARG A 171 -14.25 10.84 -2.53
C ARG A 171 -13.96 12.26 -3.05
N PHE A 172 -12.79 12.51 -3.60
CA PHE A 172 -12.44 13.80 -4.23
C PHE A 172 -13.17 14.05 -5.55
N CYS A 173 -13.81 13.02 -6.14
CA CYS A 173 -14.56 13.18 -7.36
C CYS A 173 -15.96 13.74 -7.08
N THR A 174 -16.38 14.73 -7.87
CA THR A 174 -17.75 15.24 -7.87
C THR A 174 -18.73 14.15 -8.30
N GLN A 175 -20.01 14.31 -7.96
CA GLN A 175 -21.05 13.35 -8.37
C GLN A 175 -21.18 13.22 -9.90
N SER A 176 -20.91 14.31 -10.65
CA SER A 176 -20.90 14.28 -12.10
C SER A 176 -19.75 13.43 -12.63
N GLN A 177 -18.54 13.64 -12.11
CA GLN A 177 -17.37 12.84 -12.46
C GLN A 177 -17.55 11.35 -12.12
N VAL A 178 -18.13 11.04 -10.96
CA VAL A 178 -18.45 9.66 -10.58
C VAL A 178 -19.40 9.02 -11.58
N ARG A 179 -20.51 9.70 -11.95
CA ARG A 179 -21.48 9.17 -12.92
C ARG A 179 -20.81 8.94 -14.29
N GLN A 180 -20.00 9.88 -14.74
CA GLN A 180 -19.27 9.76 -16.01
C GLN A 180 -18.30 8.57 -15.98
N THR A 181 -17.51 8.44 -14.91
CA THR A 181 -16.55 7.33 -14.74
C THR A 181 -17.27 5.98 -14.77
N LEU A 182 -18.41 5.85 -14.07
CA LEU A 182 -19.19 4.61 -14.07
C LEU A 182 -19.76 4.28 -15.48
N ALA A 183 -20.20 5.28 -16.22
CA ALA A 183 -20.66 5.09 -17.60
C ALA A 183 -19.51 4.67 -18.53
N ASP A 184 -18.33 5.30 -18.39
CA ASP A 184 -17.14 4.99 -19.19
C ASP A 184 -16.61 3.58 -18.89
N MET A 185 -16.65 3.13 -17.63
CA MET A 185 -16.28 1.77 -17.24
C MET A 185 -17.19 0.71 -17.88
N ARG A 186 -18.52 0.94 -17.85
CA ARG A 186 -19.52 0.01 -18.44
C ARG A 186 -19.41 -0.06 -19.96
N THR A 187 -19.10 1.04 -20.60
CA THR A 187 -18.98 1.11 -22.08
C THR A 187 -17.62 0.68 -22.58
N GLY A 188 -16.62 0.57 -21.71
CA GLY A 188 -15.25 0.26 -22.07
C GLY A 188 -14.48 1.46 -22.67
N LYS A 189 -14.91 2.69 -22.38
CA LYS A 189 -14.20 3.92 -22.72
C LYS A 189 -13.10 4.27 -21.71
N CYS A 190 -13.18 3.71 -20.51
CA CYS A 190 -12.16 3.84 -19.49
C CYS A 190 -11.28 2.59 -19.53
N ASP A 191 -9.98 2.77 -19.78
CA ASP A 191 -9.01 1.67 -19.84
C ASP A 191 -8.43 1.37 -18.46
N LEU A 192 -8.12 2.42 -17.69
CA LEU A 192 -7.60 2.32 -16.33
C LEU A 192 -8.46 3.14 -15.36
N VAL A 193 -8.97 2.51 -14.32
CA VAL A 193 -9.60 3.21 -13.21
C VAL A 193 -8.78 3.06 -11.93
N ILE A 194 -8.53 4.17 -11.24
CA ILE A 194 -7.83 4.20 -9.96
C ILE A 194 -8.80 4.66 -8.88
N GLY A 195 -8.93 3.91 -7.81
CA GLY A 195 -9.88 4.30 -6.79
C GLY A 195 -9.71 3.60 -5.45
N THR A 196 -10.52 4.07 -4.50
CA THR A 196 -10.57 3.53 -3.15
C THR A 196 -11.63 2.42 -3.05
N HIS A 197 -12.02 2.05 -1.82
CA HIS A 197 -13.11 1.11 -1.55
C HIS A 197 -14.42 1.41 -2.31
N LYS A 198 -14.57 2.58 -2.92
CA LYS A 198 -15.70 2.87 -3.83
C LYS A 198 -15.73 1.91 -5.02
N LEU A 199 -14.57 1.44 -5.50
CA LEU A 199 -14.48 0.43 -6.57
C LEU A 199 -15.07 -0.94 -6.18
N LEU A 200 -15.26 -1.18 -4.89
CA LEU A 200 -15.82 -2.43 -4.36
C LEU A 200 -17.34 -2.36 -4.13
N GLN A 201 -18.00 -1.28 -4.54
CA GLN A 201 -19.44 -1.15 -4.39
C GLN A 201 -20.18 -2.01 -5.42
N LYS A 202 -21.36 -2.54 -5.03
CA LYS A 202 -22.17 -3.45 -5.85
C LYS A 202 -22.65 -2.87 -7.19
N ASN A 203 -22.66 -1.55 -7.33
CA ASN A 203 -23.06 -0.84 -8.55
C ASN A 203 -21.92 -0.63 -9.54
N ILE A 204 -20.75 -1.13 -9.24
CA ILE A 204 -19.57 -1.06 -10.11
C ILE A 204 -19.58 -2.21 -11.09
N GLU A 205 -19.60 -1.86 -12.37
CA GLU A 205 -19.61 -2.81 -13.47
C GLU A 205 -18.51 -2.44 -14.47
N PHE A 206 -17.68 -3.40 -14.81
CA PHE A 206 -16.69 -3.31 -15.88
C PHE A 206 -17.22 -4.02 -17.12
N LYS A 207 -16.89 -3.50 -18.29
CA LYS A 207 -17.19 -4.19 -19.55
C LYS A 207 -16.37 -5.48 -19.68
N ASN A 208 -15.07 -5.39 -19.40
CA ASN A 208 -14.11 -6.48 -19.59
C ASN A 208 -12.84 -6.30 -18.72
N LEU A 209 -13.01 -6.29 -17.40
CA LEU A 209 -11.89 -6.22 -16.47
C LEU A 209 -10.91 -7.38 -16.71
N GLY A 210 -9.63 -7.09 -16.95
CA GLY A 210 -8.56 -8.05 -17.16
C GLY A 210 -7.53 -8.08 -16.04
N LEU A 211 -7.26 -6.94 -15.41
CA LEU A 211 -6.26 -6.81 -14.36
C LEU A 211 -6.79 -5.99 -13.18
N LEU A 212 -6.64 -6.54 -11.98
CA LEU A 212 -6.89 -5.84 -10.71
C LEU A 212 -5.59 -5.71 -9.93
N ILE A 213 -5.15 -4.48 -9.71
CA ILE A 213 -4.01 -4.18 -8.83
C ILE A 213 -4.55 -3.75 -7.48
N VAL A 214 -4.04 -4.34 -6.41
CA VAL A 214 -4.43 -4.01 -5.02
C VAL A 214 -3.19 -3.53 -4.29
N ASP A 215 -3.17 -2.24 -3.95
CA ASP A 215 -2.08 -1.69 -3.16
C ASP A 215 -2.41 -1.78 -1.67
N GLU A 216 -1.41 -2.23 -0.87
CA GLU A 216 -1.52 -2.37 0.59
C GLU A 216 -2.77 -3.16 1.04
N GLU A 217 -2.99 -4.36 0.48
CA GLU A 217 -4.16 -5.23 0.73
C GLU A 217 -4.47 -5.42 2.23
N GLN A 218 -3.45 -5.43 3.10
CA GLN A 218 -3.61 -5.62 4.55
C GLN A 218 -4.43 -4.52 5.21
N ARG A 219 -4.59 -3.35 4.57
CA ARG A 219 -5.36 -2.21 5.09
C ARG A 219 -6.85 -2.29 4.80
N PHE A 220 -7.25 -3.20 3.93
CA PHE A 220 -8.66 -3.42 3.65
C PHE A 220 -9.32 -4.31 4.72
N GLY A 221 -10.51 -3.92 5.17
CA GLY A 221 -11.30 -4.71 6.10
C GLY A 221 -11.79 -6.03 5.48
N VAL A 222 -12.27 -6.95 6.33
CA VAL A 222 -12.70 -8.30 5.94
C VAL A 222 -13.75 -8.26 4.82
N ALA A 223 -14.79 -7.42 4.93
CA ALA A 223 -15.84 -7.29 3.91
C ALA A 223 -15.28 -6.83 2.55
N HIS A 224 -14.32 -5.90 2.55
CA HIS A 224 -13.66 -5.46 1.31
C HIS A 224 -12.83 -6.57 0.67
N LYS A 225 -12.13 -7.36 1.48
CA LYS A 225 -11.35 -8.52 0.98
C LYS A 225 -12.24 -9.59 0.33
N GLU A 226 -13.45 -9.78 0.84
CA GLU A 226 -14.43 -10.70 0.21
C GLU A 226 -14.87 -10.17 -1.17
N HIS A 227 -15.17 -8.87 -1.29
CA HIS A 227 -15.48 -8.27 -2.59
C HIS A 227 -14.32 -8.31 -3.58
N ILE A 228 -13.08 -8.09 -3.11
CA ILE A 228 -11.88 -8.25 -3.93
C ILE A 228 -11.82 -9.68 -4.48
N LYS A 229 -12.06 -10.70 -3.66
CA LYS A 229 -12.09 -12.11 -4.08
C LYS A 229 -13.19 -12.39 -5.11
N GLU A 230 -14.36 -11.76 -4.98
CA GLU A 230 -15.46 -11.90 -5.95
C GLU A 230 -15.08 -11.31 -7.30
N MET A 231 -14.54 -10.09 -7.33
CA MET A 231 -14.08 -9.40 -8.55
C MET A 231 -12.96 -10.16 -9.25
N SER A 232 -12.12 -10.84 -8.49
CA SER A 232 -10.89 -11.46 -8.97
C SER A 232 -11.03 -12.91 -9.47
N ARG A 233 -12.24 -13.50 -9.52
CA ARG A 233 -12.42 -14.93 -9.83
C ARG A 233 -11.79 -15.36 -11.17
N ALA A 234 -11.92 -14.54 -12.20
CA ALA A 234 -11.38 -14.82 -13.56
C ALA A 234 -10.53 -13.66 -14.08
N VAL A 235 -10.01 -12.83 -13.18
CA VAL A 235 -9.24 -11.62 -13.46
C VAL A 235 -7.85 -11.79 -12.86
N ASP A 236 -6.82 -11.33 -13.54
CA ASP A 236 -5.48 -11.29 -13.00
C ASP A 236 -5.40 -10.32 -11.83
N VAL A 237 -4.73 -10.74 -10.76
CA VAL A 237 -4.53 -9.93 -9.56
C VAL A 237 -3.05 -9.76 -9.29
N LEU A 238 -2.64 -8.50 -9.18
CA LEU A 238 -1.32 -8.09 -8.70
C LEU A 238 -1.48 -7.31 -7.40
N THR A 239 -0.99 -7.87 -6.31
CA THR A 239 -1.00 -7.17 -5.01
C THR A 239 0.35 -6.53 -4.77
N LEU A 240 0.36 -5.26 -4.37
CA LEU A 240 1.57 -4.53 -3.98
C LEU A 240 1.65 -4.46 -2.46
N SER A 241 2.85 -4.65 -1.90
CA SER A 241 3.09 -4.48 -0.46
C SER A 241 4.45 -3.86 -0.20
N ALA A 242 4.48 -2.87 0.71
CA ALA A 242 5.72 -2.26 1.19
C ALA A 242 6.35 -3.04 2.36
N THR A 243 5.63 -4.00 2.95
CA THR A 243 6.17 -4.79 4.05
C THR A 243 7.02 -5.94 3.52
N PRO A 244 8.33 -5.97 3.82
CA PRO A 244 9.16 -7.10 3.44
C PRO A 244 8.68 -8.36 4.16
N ILE A 245 8.38 -9.40 3.39
CA ILE A 245 8.01 -10.70 3.97
C ILE A 245 9.32 -11.44 4.30
N PRO A 246 9.56 -11.86 5.56
CA PRO A 246 10.75 -12.63 5.90
C PRO A 246 10.91 -13.85 4.98
N ARG A 247 12.13 -14.16 4.54
CA ARG A 247 12.44 -15.29 3.64
C ARG A 247 11.76 -16.60 4.07
N THR A 248 11.71 -16.88 5.37
CA THR A 248 11.05 -18.07 5.91
C THR A 248 9.54 -18.09 5.68
N LEU A 249 8.88 -16.93 5.74
CA LEU A 249 7.45 -16.81 5.43
C LEU A 249 7.21 -16.86 3.92
N ASN A 250 8.12 -16.28 3.13
CA ASN A 250 8.10 -16.40 1.67
C ASN A 250 8.17 -17.86 1.22
N MET A 251 9.11 -18.65 1.78
CA MET A 251 9.20 -20.09 1.50
C MET A 251 7.98 -20.89 1.95
N ALA A 252 7.31 -20.47 3.03
CA ALA A 252 6.08 -21.10 3.49
C ALA A 252 4.86 -20.76 2.64
N LEU A 253 4.86 -19.59 2.00
CA LEU A 253 3.81 -19.11 1.09
C LEU A 253 4.07 -19.52 -0.37
N SER A 254 5.32 -19.86 -0.74
CA SER A 254 5.67 -20.36 -2.07
C SER A 254 4.94 -21.67 -2.34
N GLY A 255 4.04 -21.69 -3.30
CA GLY A 255 3.13 -22.79 -3.59
C GLY A 255 1.67 -22.55 -3.15
N ILE A 256 1.41 -21.45 -2.39
CA ILE A 256 0.06 -20.97 -2.09
C ILE A 256 -0.25 -19.76 -2.98
N ARG A 257 0.70 -18.83 -3.15
CA ARG A 257 0.58 -17.63 -3.97
C ARG A 257 1.93 -17.33 -4.63
N ASP A 258 1.90 -16.92 -5.89
CA ASP A 258 3.12 -16.47 -6.58
C ASP A 258 3.63 -15.16 -5.97
N MET A 259 4.96 -15.02 -5.86
CA MET A 259 5.58 -13.89 -5.21
C MET A 259 6.81 -13.40 -5.96
N SER A 260 6.90 -12.08 -6.12
CA SER A 260 8.06 -11.37 -6.62
C SER A 260 8.55 -10.40 -5.56
N THR A 261 9.86 -10.27 -5.37
CA THR A 261 10.44 -9.39 -4.36
C THR A 261 11.49 -8.49 -5.01
N ILE A 262 11.38 -7.17 -4.79
CA ILE A 262 12.39 -6.19 -5.15
C ILE A 262 13.18 -5.92 -3.87
N GLU A 263 14.41 -6.41 -3.81
CA GLU A 263 15.33 -6.24 -2.66
C GLU A 263 16.37 -5.13 -2.93
N GLU A 264 16.65 -4.83 -4.20
CA GLU A 264 17.59 -3.80 -4.60
C GLU A 264 16.94 -2.41 -4.64
N PRO A 265 17.48 -1.43 -3.89
CA PRO A 265 17.03 -0.05 -4.00
C PRO A 265 17.47 0.55 -5.34
N PRO A 266 16.73 1.53 -5.91
CA PRO A 266 17.21 2.36 -7.01
C PRO A 266 18.53 3.03 -6.67
N GLN A 267 19.37 3.29 -7.69
CA GLN A 267 20.77 3.76 -7.51
C GLN A 267 20.92 5.04 -6.68
N ASP A 268 19.94 5.94 -6.73
CA ASP A 268 20.01 7.24 -6.03
C ASP A 268 19.34 7.25 -4.64
N ARG A 269 18.93 6.08 -4.14
CA ARG A 269 18.25 6.02 -2.84
C ARG A 269 19.23 5.94 -1.69
N ILE A 270 19.30 7.01 -0.90
CA ILE A 270 20.06 7.06 0.36
C ILE A 270 19.18 6.47 1.48
N PRO A 271 19.71 5.52 2.30
CA PRO A 271 18.97 4.97 3.44
C PRO A 271 18.59 6.06 4.44
N VAL A 272 17.37 6.00 4.97
CA VAL A 272 16.89 6.88 6.04
C VAL A 272 17.61 6.54 7.35
N GLN A 273 18.27 7.53 7.96
CA GLN A 273 18.86 7.37 9.29
C GLN A 273 17.77 7.44 10.35
N THR A 274 17.61 6.35 11.09
CA THR A 274 16.60 6.24 12.14
C THR A 274 17.24 6.37 13.51
N PHE A 275 16.69 7.28 14.33
CA PHE A 275 17.11 7.49 15.72
C PHE A 275 15.97 7.16 16.67
N VAL A 276 16.25 6.40 17.73
CA VAL A 276 15.33 6.10 18.82
C VAL A 276 15.88 6.75 20.09
N MET A 277 15.19 7.75 20.62
CA MET A 277 15.64 8.54 21.77
C MET A 277 14.46 8.97 22.62
N GLU A 278 14.74 9.44 23.84
CA GLU A 278 13.76 10.15 24.65
C GLU A 278 13.31 11.45 23.96
N HIS A 279 12.06 11.83 24.17
CA HIS A 279 11.50 13.03 23.56
C HIS A 279 12.16 14.29 24.12
N ASP A 280 12.97 14.97 23.32
CA ASP A 280 13.59 16.26 23.62
C ASP A 280 13.26 17.28 22.54
N TRP A 281 12.62 18.38 22.95
CA TRP A 281 12.22 19.45 22.05
C TRP A 281 13.39 20.16 21.37
N ASN A 282 14.54 20.29 22.04
CA ASN A 282 15.69 20.97 21.46
C ASN A 282 16.26 20.12 20.31
N VAL A 283 16.44 18.83 20.54
CA VAL A 283 16.93 17.89 19.52
C VAL A 283 15.98 17.83 18.33
N LEU A 284 14.66 17.76 18.59
CA LEU A 284 13.65 17.72 17.53
C LEU A 284 13.62 19.03 16.73
N CYS A 285 13.69 20.17 17.38
CA CYS A 285 13.70 21.47 16.69
C CYS A 285 14.96 21.66 15.87
N ASP A 286 16.13 21.20 16.35
CA ASP A 286 17.37 21.26 15.59
C ASP A 286 17.33 20.36 14.37
N ALA A 287 16.75 19.16 14.47
CA ALA A 287 16.56 18.27 13.34
C ALA A 287 15.61 18.88 12.30
N MET A 288 14.45 19.41 12.73
CA MET A 288 13.50 20.11 11.86
C MET A 288 14.14 21.31 11.18
N ARG A 289 14.91 22.13 11.92
CA ARG A 289 15.59 23.32 11.38
C ARG A 289 16.60 22.94 10.28
N ARG A 290 17.38 21.89 10.48
CA ARG A 290 18.31 21.37 9.46
C ARG A 290 17.59 20.94 8.20
N GLU A 291 16.44 20.26 8.36
CA GLU A 291 15.63 19.83 7.23
C GLU A 291 15.08 21.01 6.44
N LEU A 292 14.53 22.01 7.12
CA LEU A 292 14.02 23.23 6.48
C LEU A 292 15.12 24.06 5.81
N GLN A 293 16.34 24.12 6.39
CA GLN A 293 17.47 24.83 5.81
C GLN A 293 17.95 24.23 4.48
N ARG A 294 17.80 22.94 4.29
CA ARG A 294 18.12 22.28 3.02
C ARG A 294 16.98 22.32 2.00
N GLY A 295 15.85 22.98 2.31
CA GLY A 295 14.67 23.04 1.47
C GLY A 295 13.72 21.84 1.59
N GLY A 296 13.97 20.95 2.56
CA GLY A 296 13.11 19.78 2.78
C GLY A 296 11.87 20.12 3.62
N GLN A 297 10.99 19.13 3.77
CA GLN A 297 9.75 19.20 4.53
C GLN A 297 9.75 18.20 5.68
N VAL A 298 8.91 18.43 6.68
CA VAL A 298 8.86 17.61 7.91
C VAL A 298 7.46 17.09 8.17
N PHE A 299 7.32 15.79 8.39
CA PHE A 299 6.14 15.20 9.01
C PHE A 299 6.37 15.00 10.51
N TYR A 300 5.51 15.62 11.32
CA TYR A 300 5.50 15.43 12.77
C TYR A 300 4.28 14.60 13.17
N LEU A 301 4.50 13.31 13.43
CA LEU A 301 3.41 12.40 13.81
C LEU A 301 2.99 12.61 15.27
N HIS A 302 1.73 12.97 15.49
CA HIS A 302 1.15 13.21 16.81
C HIS A 302 -0.25 12.61 16.94
N ASN A 303 -0.38 11.47 17.63
CA ASN A 303 -1.60 10.66 17.63
C ASN A 303 -2.73 11.16 18.57
N ARG A 304 -2.57 12.31 19.22
CA ARG A 304 -3.58 12.88 20.12
C ARG A 304 -4.22 14.12 19.47
N ILE A 305 -5.42 13.96 18.94
CA ILE A 305 -6.14 15.04 18.25
C ILE A 305 -6.43 16.21 19.20
N GLU A 306 -6.73 15.94 20.47
CA GLU A 306 -7.11 16.94 21.47
C GLU A 306 -6.08 18.06 21.67
N ASN A 307 -4.81 17.79 21.42
CA ASN A 307 -3.72 18.76 21.61
C ASN A 307 -2.83 18.96 20.37
N ILE A 308 -3.26 18.47 19.20
CA ILE A 308 -2.48 18.55 17.95
C ILE A 308 -2.24 20.02 17.54
N GLU A 309 -3.25 20.85 17.61
CA GLU A 309 -3.17 22.30 17.32
C GLU A 309 -2.19 23.02 18.26
N ARG A 310 -2.19 22.66 19.54
CA ARG A 310 -1.25 23.20 20.51
C ARG A 310 0.19 22.79 20.20
N THR A 311 0.37 21.56 19.74
CA THR A 311 1.69 21.05 19.31
C THR A 311 2.17 21.79 18.07
N ALA A 312 1.31 21.98 17.07
CA ALA A 312 1.62 22.73 15.85
C ALA A 312 2.01 24.18 16.16
N LEU A 313 1.24 24.85 17.02
CA LEU A 313 1.55 26.21 17.46
C LEU A 313 2.89 26.30 18.22
N ARG A 314 3.21 25.29 19.03
CA ARG A 314 4.49 25.21 19.72
C ARG A 314 5.65 25.08 18.73
N ILE A 315 5.54 24.18 17.76
CA ILE A 315 6.54 23.97 16.71
C ILE A 315 6.76 25.27 15.92
N SER A 316 5.68 25.90 15.46
CA SER A 316 5.76 27.17 14.72
C SER A 316 6.49 28.27 15.51
N LYS A 317 6.22 28.39 16.84
CA LYS A 317 6.91 29.34 17.70
C LYS A 317 8.39 29.04 17.92
N MET A 318 8.77 27.76 17.97
CA MET A 318 10.17 27.35 18.18
C MET A 318 11.02 27.43 16.91
N LEU A 319 10.38 27.50 15.74
CA LEU A 319 11.03 27.53 14.43
C LEU A 319 10.80 28.85 13.67
N ASP A 320 10.65 29.96 14.41
CA ASP A 320 10.63 31.35 13.92
C ASP A 320 9.79 31.58 12.65
N GLY A 321 8.53 31.13 12.69
CA GLY A 321 7.57 31.41 11.62
C GLY A 321 7.55 30.38 10.49
N ALA A 322 8.09 29.19 10.71
CA ALA A 322 7.88 28.08 9.77
C ALA A 322 6.38 27.84 9.51
N VAL A 323 6.03 27.59 8.24
CA VAL A 323 4.64 27.30 7.85
C VAL A 323 4.27 25.90 8.32
N VAL A 324 3.41 25.83 9.34
CA VAL A 324 2.97 24.58 9.98
C VAL A 324 1.49 24.38 9.73
N ASP A 325 1.13 23.30 9.10
CA ASP A 325 -0.26 22.86 8.94
C ASP A 325 -0.56 21.63 9.80
N VAL A 326 -1.85 21.36 10.00
CA VAL A 326 -2.34 20.22 10.79
C VAL A 326 -3.22 19.32 9.94
N ALA A 327 -3.08 18.01 10.10
CA ALA A 327 -3.93 17.03 9.45
C ALA A 327 -4.33 15.88 10.40
N HIS A 328 -5.63 15.63 10.56
CA HIS A 328 -6.13 14.55 11.41
C HIS A 328 -7.46 13.98 10.92
N GLY A 329 -7.82 12.78 11.37
CA GLY A 329 -8.96 12.01 10.87
C GLY A 329 -10.36 12.60 11.15
N GLN A 330 -10.48 13.66 11.96
CA GLN A 330 -11.75 14.37 12.22
C GLN A 330 -11.95 15.58 11.28
N MET A 331 -10.94 15.95 10.49
CA MET A 331 -11.08 16.99 9.48
C MET A 331 -12.03 16.53 8.36
N ASN A 332 -12.76 17.47 7.77
CA ASN A 332 -13.52 17.17 6.58
C ASN A 332 -12.57 16.92 5.38
N GLU A 333 -13.10 16.30 4.32
CA GLU A 333 -12.31 15.86 3.17
C GLU A 333 -11.71 17.04 2.39
N GLU A 334 -12.42 18.14 2.30
CA GLU A 334 -11.97 19.34 1.59
C GLU A 334 -10.78 19.99 2.32
N GLN A 335 -10.85 20.11 3.63
CA GLN A 335 -9.76 20.61 4.47
C GLN A 335 -8.52 19.72 4.33
N LEU A 336 -8.71 18.39 4.39
CA LEU A 336 -7.61 17.44 4.28
C LEU A 336 -6.95 17.52 2.89
N SER A 337 -7.76 17.61 1.83
CA SER A 337 -7.25 17.78 0.45
C SER A 337 -6.42 19.04 0.31
N THR A 338 -6.95 20.16 0.80
CA THR A 338 -6.27 21.46 0.73
C THR A 338 -4.91 21.43 1.45
N VAL A 339 -4.87 20.83 2.65
CA VAL A 339 -3.61 20.71 3.40
C VAL A 339 -2.60 19.83 2.67
N MET A 340 -3.06 18.71 2.08
CA MET A 340 -2.18 17.82 1.32
C MET A 340 -1.68 18.46 0.01
N GLU A 341 -2.54 19.21 -0.68
CA GLU A 341 -2.15 19.95 -1.88
C GLU A 341 -1.08 21.00 -1.56
N ARG A 342 -1.23 21.75 -0.47
CA ARG A 342 -0.24 22.70 0.00
C ARG A 342 1.08 22.04 0.40
N MET A 343 1.00 20.86 1.02
CA MET A 343 2.20 20.09 1.37
C MET A 343 2.94 19.62 0.11
N VAL A 344 2.23 19.08 -0.89
CA VAL A 344 2.82 18.66 -2.17
C VAL A 344 3.37 19.85 -2.97
N ALA A 345 2.72 21.00 -2.91
CA ALA A 345 3.19 22.24 -3.55
C ALA A 345 4.41 22.88 -2.85
N GLY A 346 4.84 22.34 -1.72
CA GLY A 346 5.95 22.92 -0.93
C GLY A 346 5.58 24.18 -0.12
N GLU A 347 4.30 24.54 -0.09
CA GLU A 347 3.82 25.70 0.67
C GLU A 347 3.80 25.43 2.18
N THR A 348 3.54 24.18 2.58
CA THR A 348 3.61 23.73 3.97
C THR A 348 5.00 23.13 4.23
N GLN A 349 5.70 23.66 5.21
CA GLN A 349 7.04 23.20 5.58
C GLN A 349 7.01 22.07 6.61
N ILE A 350 6.06 22.12 7.53
CA ILE A 350 5.90 21.11 8.58
C ILE A 350 4.43 20.70 8.65
N LEU A 351 4.15 19.42 8.53
CA LEU A 351 2.82 18.89 8.71
C LEU A 351 2.74 18.10 10.02
N VAL A 352 1.97 18.62 10.97
CA VAL A 352 1.65 17.92 12.22
C VAL A 352 0.42 17.05 11.98
N CYS A 353 0.55 15.74 12.05
CA CYS A 353 -0.52 14.84 11.63
C CYS A 353 -0.70 13.63 12.56
N THR A 354 -1.88 13.05 12.49
CA THR A 354 -2.13 11.72 13.07
C THR A 354 -1.74 10.62 12.06
N THR A 355 -1.95 9.35 12.39
CA THR A 355 -1.70 8.19 11.52
C THR A 355 -2.57 8.15 10.24
N ILE A 356 -3.24 9.24 9.86
CA ILE A 356 -3.87 9.37 8.53
C ILE A 356 -2.82 9.47 7.41
N ILE A 357 -1.63 9.97 7.74
CA ILE A 357 -0.47 9.94 6.85
C ILE A 357 0.27 8.65 7.13
N GLU A 358 0.11 7.72 6.22
CA GLU A 358 0.61 6.37 6.32
C GLU A 358 1.66 6.10 5.22
N THR A 359 2.27 4.92 5.27
CA THR A 359 3.24 4.47 4.25
C THR A 359 2.70 4.59 2.82
N GLY A 360 3.56 4.92 1.87
CA GLY A 360 3.24 4.98 0.45
C GLY A 360 2.90 6.37 -0.08
N ILE A 361 2.88 7.42 0.76
CA ILE A 361 2.78 8.79 0.26
C ILE A 361 4.14 9.18 -0.31
N ASP A 362 4.16 9.48 -1.61
CA ASP A 362 5.31 10.03 -2.31
C ASP A 362 5.35 11.55 -2.10
N MET A 363 6.48 12.02 -1.59
CA MET A 363 6.76 13.45 -1.40
C MET A 363 8.04 13.77 -2.11
N PRO A 364 8.04 14.76 -3.00
CA PRO A 364 9.22 15.14 -3.77
C PRO A 364 10.36 15.67 -2.91
#